data_e307abf15f4a06c3befe189952e8ef52
#
_entry.id   e307abf15f4a06c3befe189952e8ef52
#
_cell.length_a   1.000
_cell.length_b   1.000
_cell.length_c   1.000
_cell.angle_alpha   90.00
_cell.angle_beta   90.00
_cell.angle_gamma   90.00
#
_symmetry.space_group_name_H-M   'P 1'
#
loop_
_entity.id
_entity.type
_entity.pdbx_description
1 polymer ?
#
loop_
_entity_poly.entity_id
_entity_poly.type
_entity_poly.pdbx_seq_one_letter_code
_entity_poly.pdbx_strand_id
1 'polypeptide(L)'
;MGCRCGSRKLFRRQLVECARYASAKPAAGDCMVMMQSPPTRSTIVSDETVYKAVKDFELLMMSGLEATHVIAGNQNNLSLPDSRDYVVNTIIAHREIGTPVEAYEWDTATQKMDAVVSRLVEMSVQVDVYSDHPETARMRAESVATVARTVSGCDFFQKYGLSSLYADDVRNTTVVVDENQFVQRWTTTLHITYTHVVRLDVESTDAVHVGVHNVDVRFPPR
;
A
#
# COMPACT_ATOMS: atom_id res chain seq x y z
N MET A 1 12.47 -41.43 -6.66
CA MET A 1 13.66 -40.76 -6.14
C MET A 1 13.19 -39.80 -5.09
N GLY A 2 13.43 -40.13 -3.81
CA GLY A 2 12.87 -39.43 -2.67
C GLY A 2 13.84 -38.40 -2.13
N CYS A 3 13.38 -37.18 -1.92
CA CYS A 3 14.10 -36.20 -1.11
C CYS A 3 13.66 -36.28 0.35
N ARG A 4 14.57 -36.72 1.21
CA ARG A 4 14.40 -36.74 2.66
C ARG A 4 14.62 -35.35 3.22
N CYS A 5 13.62 -34.83 3.90
CA CYS A 5 13.67 -33.59 4.69
C CYS A 5 14.45 -33.87 6.00
N GLY A 6 15.68 -33.35 6.09
CA GLY A 6 16.53 -33.41 7.30
C GLY A 6 16.57 -32.04 7.95
N SER A 7 15.71 -31.76 8.92
CA SER A 7 15.83 -30.57 9.77
C SER A 7 15.05 -30.70 11.09
N ARG A 8 15.44 -31.68 11.93
CA ARG A 8 14.98 -31.75 13.34
C ARG A 8 16.07 -31.45 14.37
N LYS A 9 17.27 -31.07 13.96
CA LYS A 9 18.41 -30.88 14.89
C LYS A 9 18.77 -29.43 15.17
N LEU A 10 18.22 -28.45 14.45
CA LEU A 10 18.50 -27.02 14.69
C LEU A 10 17.67 -26.42 15.84
N PHE A 11 16.49 -26.95 16.10
CA PHE A 11 15.58 -26.36 17.12
C PHE A 11 16.04 -26.64 18.59
N ARG A 12 16.92 -27.60 18.83
CA ARG A 12 17.36 -27.93 20.18
C ARG A 12 18.58 -27.14 20.67
N ARG A 13 19.31 -26.46 19.80
CA ARG A 13 20.49 -25.66 20.20
C ARG A 13 20.15 -24.23 20.64
N GLN A 14 19.05 -23.66 20.17
CA GLN A 14 18.66 -22.30 20.58
C GLN A 14 18.01 -22.22 21.96
N LEU A 15 17.44 -23.31 22.47
CA LEU A 15 16.81 -23.33 23.81
C LEU A 15 17.81 -23.44 24.98
N VAL A 16 19.07 -23.72 24.75
CA VAL A 16 20.08 -23.92 25.83
C VAL A 16 20.91 -22.65 26.08
N GLU A 17 20.96 -21.70 25.15
CA GLU A 17 21.70 -20.45 25.32
C GLU A 17 20.94 -19.33 26.04
N CYS A 18 19.61 -19.37 26.11
CA CYS A 18 18.81 -18.39 26.85
C CYS A 18 18.87 -18.50 28.39
N ALA A 19 19.52 -19.52 28.94
CA ALA A 19 19.51 -19.76 30.40
C ALA A 19 20.67 -19.10 31.18
N ARG A 20 21.52 -18.27 30.56
CA ARG A 20 22.74 -17.75 31.22
C ARG A 20 22.75 -16.25 31.54
N TYR A 21 21.66 -15.52 31.34
CA TYR A 21 21.59 -14.09 31.70
C TYR A 21 20.46 -13.78 32.67
N ALA A 22 20.57 -14.30 33.88
CA ALA A 22 19.65 -13.93 34.95
C ALA A 22 20.40 -13.75 36.26
N SER A 23 20.99 -12.58 36.49
CA SER A 23 21.26 -12.11 37.89
C SER A 23 21.57 -10.60 37.90
N ALA A 24 20.52 -9.76 37.95
CA ALA A 24 20.59 -8.44 38.60
C ALA A 24 19.20 -8.09 39.11
N LYS A 25 19.04 -8.04 40.44
CA LYS A 25 17.81 -7.51 41.07
C LYS A 25 17.73 -6.01 40.84
N PRO A 26 16.66 -5.46 40.31
CA PRO A 26 16.40 -4.03 40.34
C PRO A 26 15.91 -3.62 41.74
N ALA A 27 16.45 -2.53 42.25
CA ALA A 27 15.99 -1.87 43.48
C ALA A 27 14.61 -1.23 43.24
N ALA A 28 13.76 -1.34 44.28
CA ALA A 28 12.43 -0.68 44.25
C ALA A 28 12.60 0.84 44.29
N GLY A 29 12.26 1.48 43.18
CA GLY A 29 12.11 2.92 43.05
C GLY A 29 11.06 3.15 41.99
N ASP A 30 9.97 3.83 42.38
CA ASP A 30 8.85 4.21 41.53
C ASP A 30 9.32 4.86 40.23
N CYS A 31 9.39 4.11 39.16
CA CYS A 31 9.54 4.65 37.83
C CYS A 31 8.15 4.66 37.19
N MET A 32 7.52 5.84 37.25
CA MET A 32 6.35 6.14 36.43
C MET A 32 6.85 6.14 34.97
N VAL A 33 6.84 4.97 34.34
CA VAL A 33 7.15 4.84 32.91
C VAL A 33 6.03 5.55 32.18
N MET A 34 6.32 6.79 31.75
CA MET A 34 5.49 7.41 30.72
C MET A 34 5.52 6.45 29.53
N MET A 35 4.37 5.83 29.25
CA MET A 35 4.16 5.08 28.00
C MET A 35 4.36 6.06 26.86
N GLN A 36 5.56 6.15 26.35
CA GLN A 36 5.81 6.75 25.06
C GLN A 36 5.20 5.80 24.04
N SER A 37 4.25 6.31 23.26
CA SER A 37 3.71 5.56 22.13
C SER A 37 4.87 5.05 21.30
N PRO A 38 4.92 3.75 20.98
CA PRO A 38 6.01 3.18 20.20
C PRO A 38 6.13 3.93 18.86
N PRO A 39 7.35 4.14 18.36
CA PRO A 39 7.54 4.79 17.08
C PRO A 39 6.88 3.93 15.99
N THR A 40 5.90 4.52 15.31
CA THR A 40 5.17 3.86 14.23
C THR A 40 5.90 4.13 12.92
N ARG A 41 6.32 3.07 12.24
CA ARG A 41 6.87 3.14 10.89
C ARG A 41 5.80 2.72 9.89
N SER A 42 5.40 3.62 9.02
CA SER A 42 4.39 3.35 8.00
C SER A 42 5.02 3.40 6.62
N THR A 43 4.76 2.38 5.80
CA THR A 43 5.06 2.38 4.38
C THR A 43 3.76 2.62 3.64
N ILE A 44 3.53 3.86 3.28
CA ILE A 44 2.38 4.29 2.48
C ILE A 44 2.91 4.68 1.11
N VAL A 45 2.23 4.23 0.05
CA VAL A 45 2.48 4.77 -1.28
C VAL A 45 1.99 6.21 -1.31
N SER A 46 2.86 7.15 -1.66
CA SER A 46 2.49 8.56 -1.73
C SER A 46 1.62 8.85 -2.96
N ASP A 47 0.72 9.83 -2.85
CA ASP A 47 -0.09 10.29 -3.98
C ASP A 47 0.80 10.73 -5.16
N GLU A 48 1.97 11.32 -4.88
CA GLU A 48 2.96 11.69 -5.89
C GLU A 48 3.44 10.46 -6.69
N THR A 49 3.69 9.34 -6.02
CA THR A 49 4.07 8.08 -6.68
C THR A 49 2.96 7.60 -7.60
N VAL A 50 1.71 7.70 -7.16
CA VAL A 50 0.55 7.31 -7.96
C VAL A 50 0.39 8.22 -9.17
N TYR A 51 0.42 9.53 -8.98
CA TYR A 51 0.36 10.50 -10.09
C TYR A 51 1.47 10.27 -11.11
N LYS A 52 2.70 10.00 -10.64
CA LYS A 52 3.82 9.68 -11.51
C LYS A 52 3.59 8.39 -12.28
N ALA A 53 3.14 7.33 -11.62
CA ALA A 53 2.88 6.05 -12.28
C ALA A 53 1.79 6.17 -13.34
N VAL A 54 0.67 6.86 -13.03
CA VAL A 54 -0.43 7.07 -13.98
C VAL A 54 0.03 7.94 -15.14
N LYS A 55 0.76 9.03 -14.89
CA LYS A 55 1.33 9.89 -15.93
C LYS A 55 2.25 9.11 -16.88
N ASP A 56 3.19 8.33 -16.33
CA ASP A 56 4.14 7.57 -17.14
C ASP A 56 3.41 6.47 -17.96
N PHE A 57 2.34 5.90 -17.41
CA PHE A 57 1.48 4.96 -18.12
C PHE A 57 0.73 5.63 -19.29
N GLU A 58 0.16 6.81 -19.07
CA GLU A 58 -0.55 7.59 -20.10
C GLU A 58 0.36 8.00 -21.23
N LEU A 59 1.56 8.48 -20.91
CA LEU A 59 2.56 8.85 -21.92
C LEU A 59 2.97 7.65 -22.78
N LEU A 60 2.96 6.45 -22.22
CA LEU A 60 3.22 5.23 -22.97
C LEU A 60 2.04 4.85 -23.88
N MET A 61 0.79 5.09 -23.43
CA MET A 61 -0.42 4.66 -24.14
C MET A 61 -0.94 5.72 -25.13
N MET A 62 -0.67 7.01 -24.89
CA MET A 62 -1.20 8.11 -25.67
C MET A 62 -0.12 8.71 -26.56
N SER A 63 0.01 8.23 -27.78
CA SER A 63 0.99 8.78 -28.72
C SER A 63 0.76 10.29 -28.98
N GLY A 64 1.86 11.06 -29.02
CA GLY A 64 1.84 12.50 -29.29
C GLY A 64 1.40 13.36 -28.10
N LEU A 65 1.19 12.78 -26.91
CA LEU A 65 0.97 13.56 -25.68
C LEU A 65 2.29 13.92 -25.06
N GLU A 66 2.49 15.22 -24.78
CA GLU A 66 3.70 15.70 -24.10
C GLU A 66 3.57 15.55 -22.57
N ALA A 67 4.70 15.33 -21.90
CA ALA A 67 4.70 15.17 -20.45
C ALA A 67 4.22 16.41 -19.68
N THR A 68 4.33 17.58 -20.28
CA THR A 68 3.84 18.86 -19.75
C THR A 68 2.32 18.99 -19.81
N HIS A 69 1.67 18.20 -20.66
CA HIS A 69 0.22 18.18 -20.84
C HIS A 69 -0.49 17.15 -19.94
N VAL A 70 0.23 16.40 -19.13
CA VAL A 70 -0.34 15.52 -18.12
C VAL A 70 -0.26 16.18 -16.75
N ILE A 71 -1.42 16.46 -16.19
CA ILE A 71 -1.62 17.31 -15.03
C ILE A 71 -2.20 16.49 -13.88
N ALA A 72 -1.66 16.70 -12.67
CA ALA A 72 -2.30 16.18 -11.45
C ALA A 72 -3.43 17.13 -11.03
N GLY A 73 -4.64 16.60 -10.90
CA GLY A 73 -5.81 17.35 -10.40
C GLY A 73 -5.67 17.70 -8.92
N ASN A 74 -6.62 18.48 -8.41
CA ASN A 74 -6.69 18.91 -7.00
C ASN A 74 -5.49 19.73 -6.50
N GLN A 75 -4.73 20.36 -7.41
CA GLN A 75 -3.66 21.27 -7.05
C GLN A 75 -4.14 22.72 -7.12
N ASN A 76 -3.77 23.53 -6.13
CA ASN A 76 -4.02 24.96 -6.16
C ASN A 76 -3.13 25.66 -7.19
N ASN A 77 -3.67 26.66 -7.88
CA ASN A 77 -2.96 27.46 -8.91
C ASN A 77 -2.43 26.65 -10.11
N LEU A 78 -3.21 25.67 -10.54
CA LEU A 78 -2.86 24.91 -11.73
C LEU A 78 -2.98 25.79 -12.98
N SER A 79 -1.87 26.00 -13.67
CA SER A 79 -1.91 26.60 -15.00
C SER A 79 -2.26 25.51 -16.01
N LEU A 80 -3.40 25.66 -16.67
CA LEU A 80 -3.73 24.77 -17.77
C LEU A 80 -2.77 25.03 -18.95
N PRO A 81 -2.39 24.01 -19.72
CA PRO A 81 -1.61 24.20 -20.94
C PRO A 81 -2.36 25.07 -21.93
N ASP A 82 -1.63 25.83 -22.75
CA ASP A 82 -2.21 26.57 -23.85
C ASP A 82 -2.81 25.64 -24.93
N SER A 83 -2.30 24.42 -24.99
CA SER A 83 -2.84 23.36 -25.84
C SER A 83 -4.16 22.83 -25.26
N ARG A 84 -5.13 22.57 -26.13
CA ARG A 84 -6.39 21.90 -25.75
C ARG A 84 -6.25 20.37 -25.64
N ASP A 85 -5.09 19.84 -26.02
CA ASP A 85 -4.73 18.42 -25.87
C ASP A 85 -4.00 18.23 -24.54
N TYR A 86 -4.71 17.83 -23.49
CA TYR A 86 -4.13 17.57 -22.17
C TYR A 86 -4.93 16.52 -21.40
N VAL A 87 -4.34 15.98 -20.36
CA VAL A 87 -4.95 15.00 -19.47
C VAL A 87 -4.90 15.51 -18.03
N VAL A 88 -5.99 15.34 -17.30
CA VAL A 88 -6.06 15.65 -15.88
C VAL A 88 -6.32 14.38 -15.08
N ASN A 89 -5.43 14.08 -14.17
CA ASN A 89 -5.53 12.94 -13.27
C ASN A 89 -5.97 13.39 -11.89
N THR A 90 -7.08 12.83 -11.39
CA THR A 90 -7.60 13.18 -10.07
C THR A 90 -7.82 11.94 -9.24
N ILE A 91 -7.17 11.86 -8.08
CA ILE A 91 -7.48 10.82 -7.09
C ILE A 91 -8.83 11.16 -6.47
N ILE A 92 -9.83 10.29 -6.67
CA ILE A 92 -11.22 10.54 -6.24
C ILE A 92 -11.64 9.72 -5.03
N ALA A 93 -11.00 8.57 -4.80
CA ALA A 93 -11.34 7.72 -3.67
C ALA A 93 -10.16 6.86 -3.23
N HIS A 94 -10.15 6.56 -1.92
CA HIS A 94 -9.37 5.50 -1.31
C HIS A 94 -10.34 4.56 -0.60
N ARG A 95 -10.25 3.28 -0.90
CA ARG A 95 -11.11 2.24 -0.34
C ARG A 95 -10.27 1.13 0.24
N GLU A 96 -10.56 0.74 1.46
CA GLU A 96 -9.95 -0.43 2.07
C GLU A 96 -10.62 -1.70 1.56
N ILE A 97 -9.80 -2.70 1.17
CA ILE A 97 -10.28 -3.99 0.70
C ILE A 97 -9.83 -5.05 1.70
N GLY A 98 -10.82 -5.76 2.25
CA GLY A 98 -10.56 -6.83 3.20
C GLY A 98 -10.23 -6.36 4.61
N THR A 99 -9.96 -7.33 5.48
CA THR A 99 -9.52 -7.11 6.87
C THR A 99 -8.01 -6.95 6.92
N PRO A 100 -7.49 -6.10 7.82
CA PRO A 100 -6.05 -6.04 8.07
C PRO A 100 -5.51 -7.40 8.50
N VAL A 101 -4.32 -7.73 8.01
CA VAL A 101 -3.56 -8.91 8.42
C VAL A 101 -2.47 -8.46 9.37
N GLU A 102 -2.43 -9.07 10.54
CA GLU A 102 -1.39 -8.83 11.54
C GLU A 102 -0.42 -10.00 11.57
N ALA A 103 0.86 -9.69 11.51
CA ALA A 103 1.97 -10.64 11.61
C ALA A 103 3.02 -10.10 12.57
N TYR A 104 3.79 -10.98 13.18
CA TYR A 104 4.89 -10.60 14.05
C TYR A 104 6.21 -10.95 13.38
N GLU A 105 7.10 -9.98 13.22
CA GLU A 105 8.40 -10.14 12.59
C GLU A 105 9.51 -9.72 13.53
N TRP A 106 10.61 -10.49 13.56
CA TRP A 106 11.79 -10.12 14.30
C TRP A 106 12.65 -9.15 13.48
N ASP A 107 12.80 -7.92 13.97
CA ASP A 107 13.70 -6.95 13.34
C ASP A 107 15.13 -7.21 13.83
N THR A 108 15.98 -7.69 12.93
CA THR A 108 17.38 -7.98 13.22
C THR A 108 18.23 -6.73 13.48
N ALA A 109 17.82 -5.58 12.96
CA ALA A 109 18.55 -4.32 13.13
C ALA A 109 18.30 -3.71 14.51
N THR A 110 17.07 -3.77 15.00
CA THR A 110 16.69 -3.23 16.32
C THR A 110 16.71 -4.28 17.41
N GLN A 111 16.83 -5.56 17.06
CA GLN A 111 16.74 -6.72 17.99
C GLN A 111 15.42 -6.70 18.78
N LYS A 112 14.33 -6.36 18.12
CA LYS A 112 12.99 -6.30 18.69
C LYS A 112 11.98 -7.04 17.84
N MET A 113 10.82 -7.35 18.44
CA MET A 113 9.68 -7.87 17.72
C MET A 113 8.83 -6.69 17.23
N ASP A 114 8.52 -6.67 15.95
CA ASP A 114 7.57 -5.72 15.35
C ASP A 114 6.25 -6.42 15.06
N ALA A 115 5.13 -5.79 15.40
CA ALA A 115 3.84 -6.15 14.85
C ALA A 115 3.67 -5.45 13.50
N VAL A 116 3.53 -6.24 12.46
CA VAL A 116 3.36 -5.78 11.08
C VAL A 116 1.88 -5.90 10.71
N VAL A 117 1.20 -4.77 10.63
CA VAL A 117 -0.19 -4.71 10.18
C VAL A 117 -0.20 -4.31 8.72
N SER A 118 -0.72 -5.18 7.88
CA SER A 118 -0.83 -4.94 6.44
C SER A 118 -2.28 -4.99 5.98
N ARG A 119 -2.64 -4.13 5.04
CA ARG A 119 -3.95 -4.15 4.39
C ARG A 119 -3.85 -3.75 2.93
N LEU A 120 -4.76 -4.27 2.13
CA LEU A 120 -4.91 -3.89 0.74
C LEU A 120 -5.80 -2.65 0.63
N VAL A 121 -5.34 -1.65 -0.12
CA VAL A 121 -6.07 -0.41 -0.38
C VAL A 121 -6.28 -0.29 -1.88
N GLU A 122 -7.51 -0.01 -2.29
CA GLU A 122 -7.86 0.39 -3.64
C GLU A 122 -7.90 1.91 -3.70
N MET A 123 -7.28 2.46 -4.72
CA MET A 123 -7.31 3.87 -5.06
C MET A 123 -7.96 4.04 -6.42
N SER A 124 -8.92 4.94 -6.51
CA SER A 124 -9.59 5.28 -7.75
C SER A 124 -9.03 6.59 -8.28
N VAL A 125 -8.46 6.54 -9.49
CA VAL A 125 -7.91 7.72 -10.18
C VAL A 125 -8.75 8.00 -11.40
N GLN A 126 -9.44 9.15 -11.40
CA GLN A 126 -10.17 9.63 -12.57
C GLN A 126 -9.18 10.22 -13.56
N VAL A 127 -9.27 9.77 -14.80
CA VAL A 127 -8.48 10.24 -15.95
C VAL A 127 -9.41 10.98 -16.89
N ASP A 128 -9.21 12.28 -17.02
CA ASP A 128 -9.95 13.16 -17.89
C ASP A 128 -9.09 13.54 -19.09
N VAL A 129 -9.45 13.06 -20.25
CA VAL A 129 -8.74 13.32 -21.51
C VAL A 129 -9.44 14.41 -22.30
N TYR A 130 -8.73 15.49 -22.55
CA TYR A 130 -9.20 16.64 -23.32
C TYR A 130 -8.51 16.67 -24.68
N SER A 131 -9.25 17.01 -25.73
CA SER A 131 -8.70 17.23 -27.07
C SER A 131 -9.64 18.08 -27.91
N ASP A 132 -9.08 18.82 -28.89
CA ASP A 132 -9.87 19.49 -29.90
C ASP A 132 -10.62 18.51 -30.84
N HIS A 133 -10.09 17.27 -30.92
CA HIS A 133 -10.69 16.24 -31.76
C HIS A 133 -11.37 15.17 -30.88
N PRO A 134 -12.68 14.99 -30.98
CA PRO A 134 -13.42 14.06 -30.13
C PRO A 134 -12.97 12.61 -30.30
N GLU A 135 -12.57 12.18 -31.50
CA GLU A 135 -12.05 10.85 -31.74
C GLU A 135 -10.71 10.63 -31.05
N THR A 136 -9.82 11.62 -31.05
CA THR A 136 -8.51 11.53 -30.41
C THR A 136 -8.66 11.38 -28.90
N ALA A 137 -9.50 12.18 -28.27
CA ALA A 137 -9.78 12.10 -26.83
C ALA A 137 -10.36 10.72 -26.46
N ARG A 138 -11.34 10.24 -27.25
CA ARG A 138 -11.95 8.92 -27.04
C ARG A 138 -10.93 7.79 -27.17
N MET A 139 -10.18 7.75 -28.28
CA MET A 139 -9.19 6.71 -28.55
C MET A 139 -8.11 6.65 -27.46
N ARG A 140 -7.64 7.81 -26.98
CA ARG A 140 -6.67 7.88 -25.89
C ARG A 140 -7.24 7.32 -24.59
N ALA A 141 -8.45 7.70 -24.20
CA ALA A 141 -9.12 7.20 -23.01
C ALA A 141 -9.37 5.67 -23.10
N GLU A 142 -9.85 5.19 -24.26
CA GLU A 142 -10.07 3.75 -24.52
C GLU A 142 -8.75 2.94 -24.47
N SER A 143 -7.64 3.50 -24.98
CA SER A 143 -6.33 2.86 -24.93
C SER A 143 -5.86 2.65 -23.49
N VAL A 144 -5.98 3.67 -22.65
CA VAL A 144 -5.65 3.59 -21.22
C VAL A 144 -6.52 2.56 -20.52
N ALA A 145 -7.85 2.64 -20.70
CA ALA A 145 -8.79 1.72 -20.05
C ALA A 145 -8.56 0.25 -20.50
N THR A 146 -8.26 0.04 -21.78
CA THR A 146 -8.04 -1.30 -22.31
C THR A 146 -6.77 -1.92 -21.78
N VAL A 147 -5.64 -1.19 -21.83
CA VAL A 147 -4.33 -1.73 -21.44
C VAL A 147 -4.24 -1.88 -19.92
N ALA A 148 -4.87 -1.00 -19.15
CA ALA A 148 -4.92 -1.12 -17.68
C ALA A 148 -5.51 -2.47 -17.20
N ARG A 149 -6.40 -3.08 -18.00
CA ARG A 149 -7.02 -4.39 -17.71
C ARG A 149 -6.16 -5.61 -18.13
N THR A 150 -5.00 -5.37 -18.70
CA THR A 150 -4.11 -6.43 -19.22
C THR A 150 -2.96 -6.75 -18.27
N VAL A 151 -2.31 -7.89 -18.49
CA VAL A 151 -1.08 -8.28 -17.78
C VAL A 151 -0.01 -7.21 -17.96
N SER A 152 0.14 -6.63 -19.16
CA SER A 152 1.10 -5.56 -19.41
C SER A 152 0.86 -4.32 -18.58
N GLY A 153 -0.41 -3.98 -18.32
CA GLY A 153 -0.78 -2.91 -17.40
C GLY A 153 -0.37 -3.23 -15.97
N CYS A 154 -0.65 -4.44 -15.48
CA CYS A 154 -0.23 -4.89 -14.16
C CYS A 154 1.30 -4.84 -14.00
N ASP A 155 2.05 -5.39 -14.96
CA ASP A 155 3.52 -5.39 -14.95
C ASP A 155 4.11 -3.97 -14.95
N PHE A 156 3.44 -3.04 -15.65
CA PHE A 156 3.85 -1.65 -15.65
C PHE A 156 3.73 -1.04 -14.24
N PHE A 157 2.57 -1.18 -13.60
CA PHE A 157 2.30 -0.58 -12.29
C PHE A 157 3.11 -1.24 -11.17
N GLN A 158 3.50 -2.51 -11.30
CA GLN A 158 4.36 -3.19 -10.33
C GLN A 158 5.70 -2.48 -10.10
N LYS A 159 6.24 -1.79 -11.11
CA LYS A 159 7.49 -1.01 -10.99
C LYS A 159 7.39 0.11 -9.95
N TYR A 160 6.17 0.55 -9.64
CA TYR A 160 5.86 1.59 -8.66
C TYR A 160 5.30 1.02 -7.35
N GLY A 161 5.32 -0.32 -7.18
CA GLY A 161 4.70 -0.99 -6.03
C GLY A 161 3.18 -0.95 -6.04
N LEU A 162 2.58 -0.75 -7.22
CA LEU A 162 1.16 -0.67 -7.47
C LEU A 162 0.69 -1.88 -8.31
N SER A 163 -0.61 -2.15 -8.28
CA SER A 163 -1.22 -3.13 -9.19
C SER A 163 -2.49 -2.54 -9.79
N SER A 164 -2.62 -2.59 -11.11
CA SER A 164 -3.85 -2.22 -11.77
C SER A 164 -4.88 -3.34 -11.61
N LEU A 165 -6.09 -3.01 -11.15
CA LEU A 165 -7.20 -3.96 -11.06
C LEU A 165 -8.03 -3.95 -12.33
N TYR A 166 -8.58 -2.79 -12.66
CA TYR A 166 -9.42 -2.56 -13.82
C TYR A 166 -9.54 -1.06 -14.09
N ALA A 167 -10.20 -0.74 -15.18
CA ALA A 167 -10.65 0.62 -15.46
C ALA A 167 -12.15 0.61 -15.75
N ASP A 168 -12.85 1.68 -15.39
CA ASP A 168 -14.25 1.87 -15.74
C ASP A 168 -14.43 2.08 -17.24
N ASP A 169 -15.68 1.96 -17.70
CA ASP A 169 -16.03 2.26 -19.07
C ASP A 169 -15.80 3.74 -19.38
N VAL A 170 -15.26 3.98 -20.57
CA VAL A 170 -14.98 5.32 -21.04
C VAL A 170 -16.30 6.07 -21.33
N ARG A 171 -16.45 7.26 -20.76
CA ARG A 171 -17.67 8.08 -20.87
C ARG A 171 -17.36 9.41 -21.50
N ASN A 172 -18.26 9.87 -22.36
CA ASN A 172 -18.22 11.24 -22.88
C ASN A 172 -18.78 12.20 -21.82
N THR A 173 -17.91 13.08 -21.32
CA THR A 173 -18.24 14.11 -20.33
C THR A 173 -17.98 15.51 -20.86
N THR A 174 -18.13 15.69 -22.19
CA THR A 174 -17.95 16.98 -22.86
C THR A 174 -18.76 18.09 -22.19
N VAL A 175 -18.11 19.20 -21.93
CA VAL A 175 -18.70 20.37 -21.27
C VAL A 175 -18.81 21.51 -22.25
N VAL A 176 -19.92 22.26 -22.18
CA VAL A 176 -20.10 23.51 -22.88
C VAL A 176 -19.52 24.63 -22.02
N VAL A 177 -18.48 25.29 -22.50
CA VAL A 177 -17.77 26.33 -21.76
C VAL A 177 -18.34 27.72 -22.03
N ASP A 178 -18.82 27.94 -23.26
CA ASP A 178 -19.48 29.19 -23.71
C ASP A 178 -20.60 28.88 -24.71
N GLU A 179 -21.41 29.88 -25.08
CA GLU A 179 -22.61 29.72 -25.90
C GLU A 179 -22.43 28.87 -27.17
N ASN A 180 -21.16 28.68 -27.64
CA ASN A 180 -20.85 27.87 -28.82
C ASN A 180 -19.51 27.13 -28.77
N GLN A 181 -18.88 27.00 -27.59
CA GLN A 181 -17.60 26.28 -27.46
C GLN A 181 -17.76 25.00 -26.65
N PHE A 182 -17.51 23.87 -27.31
CA PHE A 182 -17.44 22.56 -26.69
C PHE A 182 -16.00 22.22 -26.39
N VAL A 183 -15.69 21.85 -25.14
CA VAL A 183 -14.42 21.21 -24.80
C VAL A 183 -14.69 19.73 -24.74
N GLN A 184 -14.14 19.00 -25.70
CA GLN A 184 -14.28 17.55 -25.77
C GLN A 184 -13.55 16.91 -24.62
N ARG A 185 -14.29 16.20 -23.77
CA ARG A 185 -13.76 15.51 -22.59
C ARG A 185 -14.26 14.08 -22.55
N TRP A 186 -13.32 13.16 -22.43
CA TRP A 186 -13.63 11.74 -22.20
C TRP A 186 -13.00 11.31 -20.88
N THR A 187 -13.77 10.63 -20.07
CA THR A 187 -13.40 10.27 -18.70
C THR A 187 -13.42 8.76 -18.52
N THR A 188 -12.40 8.22 -17.86
CA THR A 188 -12.36 6.86 -17.33
C THR A 188 -11.84 6.90 -15.90
N THR A 189 -12.10 5.86 -15.12
CA THR A 189 -11.53 5.73 -13.77
C THR A 189 -10.64 4.50 -13.74
N LEU A 190 -9.38 4.69 -13.34
CA LEU A 190 -8.45 3.60 -13.08
C LEU A 190 -8.56 3.18 -11.61
N HIS A 191 -8.71 1.89 -11.39
CA HIS A 191 -8.69 1.28 -10.07
C HIS A 191 -7.36 0.58 -9.86
N ILE A 192 -6.59 1.12 -8.93
CA ILE A 192 -5.21 0.69 -8.63
C ILE A 192 -5.15 0.25 -7.18
N THR A 193 -4.44 -0.83 -6.88
CA THR A 193 -4.25 -1.30 -5.51
C THR A 193 -2.80 -1.23 -5.08
N TYR A 194 -2.62 -1.07 -3.78
CA TYR A 194 -1.34 -1.20 -3.11
C TYR A 194 -1.52 -1.77 -1.71
N THR A 195 -0.45 -2.33 -1.16
CA THR A 195 -0.45 -2.81 0.22
C THR A 195 0.06 -1.70 1.14
N HIS A 196 -0.80 -1.26 2.05
CA HIS A 196 -0.42 -0.35 3.13
C HIS A 196 0.12 -1.17 4.30
N VAL A 197 1.33 -0.88 4.74
CA VAL A 197 2.00 -1.58 5.84
C VAL A 197 2.33 -0.61 6.96
N VAL A 198 1.92 -0.96 8.16
CA VAL A 198 2.25 -0.24 9.40
C VAL A 198 3.04 -1.17 10.30
N ARG A 199 4.21 -0.74 10.76
CA ARG A 199 5.04 -1.46 11.71
C ARG A 199 4.92 -0.79 13.07
N LEU A 200 4.62 -1.57 14.09
CA LEU A 200 4.48 -1.15 15.47
C LEU A 200 5.53 -1.87 16.30
N ASP A 201 6.33 -1.15 17.05
CA ASP A 201 7.23 -1.76 18.02
C ASP A 201 6.38 -2.43 19.11
N VAL A 202 6.62 -3.71 19.36
CA VAL A 202 5.92 -4.45 20.41
C VAL A 202 6.89 -4.67 21.57
N GLU A 203 6.42 -4.37 22.77
CA GLU A 203 7.17 -4.73 23.96
C GLU A 203 7.27 -6.26 24.05
N SER A 204 8.49 -6.79 23.93
CA SER A 204 8.73 -8.22 24.12
C SER A 204 8.95 -8.51 25.60
N THR A 205 8.30 -9.54 26.10
CA THR A 205 8.54 -10.02 27.46
C THR A 205 9.84 -10.83 27.46
N ASP A 206 10.88 -10.33 28.10
CA ASP A 206 12.20 -10.99 28.17
C ASP A 206 12.20 -12.28 28.98
N ALA A 207 11.22 -12.46 29.87
CA ALA A 207 11.09 -13.66 30.68
C ALA A 207 9.63 -13.95 31.07
N VAL A 208 9.22 -15.18 30.88
CA VAL A 208 7.96 -15.71 31.41
C VAL A 208 8.28 -16.58 32.63
N HIS A 209 7.91 -16.13 33.81
CA HIS A 209 8.03 -16.96 35.03
C HIS A 209 6.77 -17.85 35.15
N VAL A 210 6.92 -19.11 34.78
CA VAL A 210 5.89 -20.12 34.99
C VAL A 210 6.07 -20.73 36.36
N GLY A 211 5.23 -20.37 37.32
CA GLY A 211 5.11 -21.06 38.61
C GLY A 211 4.32 -22.36 38.45
N VAL A 212 4.99 -23.49 38.51
CA VAL A 212 4.30 -24.79 38.59
C VAL A 212 3.92 -25.05 40.04
N HIS A 213 2.64 -24.85 40.36
CA HIS A 213 2.13 -25.27 41.66
C HIS A 213 1.71 -26.72 41.56
N ASN A 214 2.45 -27.59 42.28
CA ASN A 214 2.07 -28.98 42.44
C ASN A 214 0.86 -29.06 43.42
N VAL A 215 -0.33 -29.18 42.88
CA VAL A 215 -1.56 -29.37 43.69
C VAL A 215 -1.64 -30.86 44.02
N ASP A 216 -1.05 -31.27 45.12
CA ASP A 216 -1.24 -32.59 45.72
C ASP A 216 -2.73 -32.66 46.22
N VAL A 217 -3.62 -33.13 45.39
CA VAL A 217 -4.98 -33.43 45.77
C VAL A 217 -4.95 -34.77 46.53
N ARG A 218 -4.73 -34.71 47.84
CA ARG A 218 -4.95 -35.86 48.69
C ARG A 218 -6.45 -36.03 48.87
N PHE A 219 -7.01 -37.00 48.18
CA PHE A 219 -8.36 -37.46 48.52
C PHE A 219 -8.32 -38.13 49.90
N PRO A 220 -9.18 -37.78 50.82
CA PRO A 220 -9.25 -38.48 52.09
C PRO A 220 -9.56 -39.97 51.83
N PRO A 221 -8.88 -40.90 52.51
CA PRO A 221 -9.20 -42.31 52.35
C PRO A 221 -10.65 -42.57 52.78
N ARG A 222 -11.36 -43.37 51.99
CA ARG A 222 -12.70 -43.83 52.34
C ARG A 222 -12.65 -44.81 53.53
#